data_2e5a47b77cf42c1d92d9010115774723
#
_entry.id   2e5a47b77cf42c1d92d9010115774723
#
_cell.length_a   1.000
_cell.length_b   1.000
_cell.length_c   1.000
_cell.angle_alpha   90.00
_cell.angle_beta   90.00
_cell.angle_gamma   90.00
#
_symmetry.space_group_name_H-M   'P 1'
#
loop_
_entity.id
_entity.type
_entity.pdbx_description
1 polymer ?
#
loop_
_entity_poly.entity_id
_entity_poly.type
_entity_poly.pdbx_seq_one_letter_code
_entity_poly.pdbx_strand_id
1 'polypeptide(L)'
;MARVEYGLQMYSLRDITGNDLKGALKQVADMGYKYIEFAGFFGHKAEDVKAWLDELGLVCSGTHTGAPALQDDVLAETIAYHKTIGCKDLIIPGMDWSTREKLEENIALINKVQPILAENGITLAYHNHTGEFFPTPYGAIIEDEIINRTSALLEVDTWWVYNGGMDPVAFCEEHKDRIRMIHLKDGIPVAPECRNFSDWFATVKGRSVGSGEAPILAVREWALKNGVLMVIESEGLDPTGPQEVGRCIQFLRTLD
;
A
#
# COMPACT_ATOMS: atom_id res chain seq x y z
N MET A 1 -13.35 8.20 -23.28
CA MET A 1 -13.63 7.56 -21.98
C MET A 1 -13.31 8.56 -20.89
N ALA A 2 -13.87 8.43 -19.67
CA ALA A 2 -13.44 9.27 -18.56
C ALA A 2 -11.99 8.95 -18.22
N ARG A 3 -11.21 9.99 -17.85
CA ARG A 3 -9.80 9.84 -17.46
C ARG A 3 -9.72 9.00 -16.18
N VAL A 4 -8.81 8.02 -16.15
CA VAL A 4 -8.60 7.17 -14.97
C VAL A 4 -7.98 8.00 -13.85
N GLU A 5 -8.51 7.90 -12.64
CA GLU A 5 -7.97 8.57 -11.46
C GLU A 5 -7.09 7.59 -10.68
N TYR A 6 -5.84 7.96 -10.45
CA TYR A 6 -4.86 7.16 -9.72
C TYR A 6 -4.56 7.75 -8.35
N GLY A 7 -4.18 6.89 -7.42
CA GLY A 7 -3.58 7.24 -6.14
C GLY A 7 -2.05 7.20 -6.18
N LEU A 8 -1.43 7.80 -5.16
CA LEU A 8 0.00 7.69 -4.90
C LEU A 8 0.23 7.34 -3.43
N GLN A 9 1.01 6.27 -3.19
CA GLN A 9 1.58 5.98 -1.89
C GLN A 9 2.76 6.94 -1.61
N MET A 10 2.63 7.74 -0.53
CA MET A 10 3.57 8.82 -0.21
C MET A 10 4.96 8.32 0.20
N TYR A 11 5.14 7.04 0.51
CA TYR A 11 6.46 6.43 0.69
C TYR A 11 7.34 6.58 -0.55
N SER A 12 6.73 6.66 -1.73
CA SER A 12 7.42 6.95 -3.00
C SER A 12 8.12 8.31 -3.01
N LEU A 13 7.77 9.20 -2.09
CA LEU A 13 8.36 10.54 -1.93
C LEU A 13 9.08 10.69 -0.57
N ARG A 14 9.54 9.58 0.02
CA ARG A 14 10.19 9.57 1.34
C ARG A 14 11.46 10.43 1.43
N ASP A 15 12.06 10.76 0.28
CA ASP A 15 13.19 11.69 0.17
C ASP A 15 12.82 13.14 0.49
N ILE A 16 11.52 13.52 0.41
CA ILE A 16 11.07 14.89 0.65
C ILE A 16 9.96 15.02 1.71
N THR A 17 9.14 13.99 1.93
CA THR A 17 7.95 14.07 2.80
C THR A 17 8.27 14.40 4.25
N GLY A 18 9.37 13.88 4.79
CA GLY A 18 9.81 14.16 6.15
C GLY A 18 10.21 15.62 6.41
N ASN A 19 10.57 16.36 5.36
CA ASN A 19 10.99 17.77 5.44
C ASN A 19 9.85 18.72 5.08
N ASP A 20 9.03 18.39 4.08
CA ASP A 20 7.96 19.25 3.57
C ASP A 20 6.80 18.40 3.02
N LEU A 21 5.95 17.89 3.92
CA LEU A 21 4.78 17.09 3.53
C LEU A 21 3.80 17.90 2.66
N LYS A 22 3.54 19.18 3.01
CA LYS A 22 2.62 20.02 2.21
C LYS A 22 3.14 20.26 0.80
N GLY A 23 4.42 20.56 0.65
CA GLY A 23 5.06 20.75 -0.65
C GLY A 23 5.07 19.44 -1.47
N ALA A 24 5.25 18.29 -0.83
CA ALA A 24 5.13 16.99 -1.49
C ALA A 24 3.71 16.74 -2.01
N LEU A 25 2.68 16.97 -1.19
CA LEU A 25 1.27 16.87 -1.59
C LEU A 25 0.95 17.80 -2.77
N LYS A 26 1.47 19.05 -2.76
CA LYS A 26 1.29 19.97 -3.87
C LYS A 26 1.89 19.43 -5.17
N GLN A 27 3.11 18.90 -5.13
CA GLN A 27 3.74 18.31 -6.31
C GLN A 27 2.91 17.17 -6.87
N VAL A 28 2.38 16.31 -6.00
CA VAL A 28 1.52 15.17 -6.39
C VAL A 28 0.23 15.64 -7.06
N ALA A 29 -0.43 16.67 -6.50
CA ALA A 29 -1.61 17.27 -7.11
C ALA A 29 -1.29 17.89 -8.49
N ASP A 30 -0.18 18.63 -8.60
CA ASP A 30 0.27 19.25 -9.86
C ASP A 30 0.57 18.19 -10.96
N MET A 31 1.03 16.99 -10.59
CA MET A 31 1.23 15.86 -11.50
C MET A 31 -0.09 15.22 -11.97
N GLY A 32 -1.19 15.50 -11.28
CA GLY A 32 -2.52 15.02 -11.63
C GLY A 32 -2.91 13.69 -10.99
N TYR A 33 -2.30 13.32 -9.89
CA TYR A 33 -2.84 12.30 -8.99
C TYR A 33 -4.10 12.82 -8.29
N LYS A 34 -5.01 11.93 -7.96
CA LYS A 34 -6.27 12.28 -7.28
C LYS A 34 -6.30 11.79 -5.84
N TYR A 35 -5.78 10.60 -5.61
CA TYR A 35 -5.82 9.97 -4.30
C TYR A 35 -4.43 9.94 -3.67
N ILE A 36 -4.40 10.01 -2.34
CA ILE A 36 -3.18 9.96 -1.53
C ILE A 36 -3.31 8.82 -0.51
N GLU A 37 -2.30 8.00 -0.47
CA GLU A 37 -2.11 7.07 0.61
C GLU A 37 -0.91 7.50 1.45
N PHE A 38 -1.13 7.75 2.73
CA PHE A 38 -0.07 8.26 3.60
C PHE A 38 0.81 7.13 4.15
N ALA A 39 2.11 7.41 4.24
CA ALA A 39 3.11 6.60 4.94
C ALA A 39 3.66 7.38 6.15
N GLY A 40 2.75 7.86 7.00
CA GLY A 40 3.06 8.68 8.16
C GLY A 40 2.71 10.15 7.95
N PHE A 41 2.57 10.86 9.07
CA PHE A 41 2.12 12.25 9.10
C PHE A 41 3.18 13.22 9.62
N PHE A 42 4.37 12.73 9.99
CA PHE A 42 5.54 13.52 10.39
C PHE A 42 5.26 14.56 11.49
N GLY A 43 4.33 14.24 12.42
CA GLY A 43 3.95 15.12 13.53
C GLY A 43 2.98 16.24 13.17
N HIS A 44 2.47 16.29 11.94
CA HIS A 44 1.44 17.26 11.55
C HIS A 44 0.08 16.90 12.17
N LYS A 45 -0.67 17.93 12.54
CA LYS A 45 -2.02 17.76 13.07
C LYS A 45 -2.99 17.34 11.96
N ALA A 46 -4.00 16.57 12.32
CA ALA A 46 -4.99 16.07 11.38
C ALA A 46 -5.74 17.21 10.66
N GLU A 47 -6.02 18.31 11.38
CA GLU A 47 -6.70 19.48 10.83
C GLU A 47 -5.85 20.17 9.74
N ASP A 48 -4.52 20.25 9.94
CA ASP A 48 -3.62 20.84 8.95
C ASP A 48 -3.56 19.97 7.69
N VAL A 49 -3.40 18.64 7.88
CA VAL A 49 -3.39 17.68 6.76
C VAL A 49 -4.71 17.72 5.99
N LYS A 50 -5.84 17.77 6.70
CA LYS A 50 -7.17 17.89 6.08
C LYS A 50 -7.28 19.18 5.25
N ALA A 51 -6.85 20.31 5.80
CA ALA A 51 -6.89 21.58 5.10
C ALA A 51 -6.04 21.55 3.82
N TRP A 52 -4.86 20.92 3.85
CA TRP A 52 -4.03 20.77 2.64
C TRP A 52 -4.67 19.87 1.59
N LEU A 53 -5.27 18.75 2.00
CA LEU A 53 -6.01 17.88 1.07
C LEU A 53 -7.15 18.64 0.38
N ASP A 54 -7.92 19.44 1.14
CA ASP A 54 -9.02 20.22 0.61
C ASP A 54 -8.53 21.33 -0.33
N GLU A 55 -7.48 22.07 0.06
CA GLU A 55 -6.85 23.12 -0.75
C GLU A 55 -6.38 22.58 -2.10
N LEU A 56 -5.80 21.36 -2.10
CA LEU A 56 -5.22 20.74 -3.28
C LEU A 56 -6.21 19.86 -4.06
N GLY A 57 -7.42 19.67 -3.56
CA GLY A 57 -8.43 18.81 -4.18
C GLY A 57 -8.05 17.32 -4.17
N LEU A 58 -7.19 16.90 -3.24
CA LEU A 58 -6.76 15.53 -3.04
C LEU A 58 -7.71 14.78 -2.09
N VAL A 59 -7.76 13.47 -2.23
CA VAL A 59 -8.58 12.58 -1.38
C VAL A 59 -7.67 11.55 -0.74
N CYS A 60 -7.76 11.38 0.58
CA CYS A 60 -7.06 10.30 1.26
C CYS A 60 -7.72 8.96 0.92
N SER A 61 -7.01 8.09 0.22
CA SER A 61 -7.46 6.72 -0.09
C SER A 61 -7.16 5.73 1.02
N GLY A 62 -6.08 5.97 1.77
CA GLY A 62 -5.63 5.05 2.81
C GLY A 62 -4.44 5.59 3.59
N THR A 63 -4.05 4.86 4.61
CA THR A 63 -2.84 5.15 5.38
C THR A 63 -2.11 3.86 5.73
N HIS A 64 -0.82 3.80 5.44
CA HIS A 64 0.04 2.79 6.03
C HIS A 64 0.26 3.10 7.51
N THR A 65 -0.35 2.28 8.35
CA THR A 65 -0.39 2.47 9.81
C THR A 65 0.14 1.21 10.50
N GLY A 66 1.29 1.33 11.14
CA GLY A 66 1.95 0.21 11.80
C GLY A 66 1.26 -0.25 13.09
N ALA A 67 1.54 -1.49 13.50
CA ALA A 67 0.97 -2.12 14.69
C ALA A 67 1.03 -1.31 15.99
N PRO A 68 2.05 -0.47 16.26
CA PRO A 68 2.05 0.39 17.45
C PRO A 68 0.86 1.35 17.54
N ALA A 69 0.37 1.86 16.41
CA ALA A 69 -0.79 2.76 16.38
C ALA A 69 -2.15 2.05 16.55
N LEU A 70 -2.13 0.73 16.62
CA LEU A 70 -3.31 -0.13 16.82
C LEU A 70 -3.44 -0.63 18.26
N GLN A 71 -2.51 -0.26 19.15
CA GLN A 71 -2.58 -0.66 20.56
C GLN A 71 -3.65 0.14 21.31
N ASP A 72 -4.20 -0.45 22.39
CA ASP A 72 -5.37 0.07 23.09
C ASP A 72 -5.24 1.52 23.55
N ASP A 73 -4.05 1.92 23.97
CA ASP A 73 -3.76 3.25 24.51
C ASP A 73 -3.66 4.35 23.42
N VAL A 74 -3.43 3.96 22.15
CA VAL A 74 -3.30 4.89 21.01
C VAL A 74 -4.38 4.72 19.94
N LEU A 75 -5.10 3.61 19.91
CA LEU A 75 -6.09 3.32 18.87
C LEU A 75 -7.17 4.41 18.73
N ALA A 76 -7.61 4.98 19.87
CA ALA A 76 -8.61 6.04 19.87
C ALA A 76 -8.10 7.32 19.16
N GLU A 77 -6.84 7.68 19.35
CA GLU A 77 -6.20 8.82 18.67
C GLU A 77 -6.03 8.54 17.19
N THR A 78 -5.62 7.33 16.84
CA THR A 78 -5.52 6.87 15.44
C THR A 78 -6.86 6.99 14.73
N ILE A 79 -7.95 6.53 15.34
CA ILE A 79 -9.31 6.64 14.79
C ILE A 79 -9.71 8.11 14.63
N ALA A 80 -9.47 8.95 15.65
CA ALA A 80 -9.81 10.36 15.58
C ALA A 80 -9.08 11.09 14.46
N TYR A 81 -7.78 10.79 14.28
CA TYR A 81 -6.98 11.33 13.19
C TYR A 81 -7.55 10.97 11.81
N HIS A 82 -7.84 9.66 11.59
CA HIS A 82 -8.41 9.18 10.33
C HIS A 82 -9.77 9.84 10.01
N LYS A 83 -10.64 9.96 11.02
CA LYS A 83 -11.93 10.66 10.86
C LYS A 83 -11.75 12.12 10.47
N THR A 84 -10.79 12.82 11.07
CA THR A 84 -10.53 14.23 10.78
C THR A 84 -10.05 14.42 9.35
N ILE A 85 -9.11 13.60 8.86
CA ILE A 85 -8.64 13.70 7.47
C ILE A 85 -9.60 13.10 6.45
N GLY A 86 -10.69 12.46 6.90
CA GLY A 86 -11.68 11.82 6.04
C GLY A 86 -11.22 10.49 5.43
N CYS A 87 -10.19 9.87 6.01
CA CYS A 87 -9.70 8.58 5.57
C CYS A 87 -10.56 7.44 6.10
N LYS A 88 -10.95 6.52 5.22
CA LYS A 88 -11.80 5.36 5.55
C LYS A 88 -11.06 4.03 5.51
N ASP A 89 -9.81 4.03 5.10
CA ASP A 89 -9.03 2.80 4.94
C ASP A 89 -7.72 2.91 5.72
N LEU A 90 -7.54 2.02 6.68
CA LEU A 90 -6.33 1.86 7.45
C LEU A 90 -5.65 0.57 6.99
N ILE A 91 -4.42 0.68 6.53
CA ILE A 91 -3.67 -0.44 5.98
C ILE A 91 -2.48 -0.75 6.89
N ILE A 92 -2.35 -2.01 7.28
CA ILE A 92 -1.16 -2.50 7.96
C ILE A 92 -0.10 -2.80 6.90
N PRO A 93 1.04 -2.06 6.85
CA PRO A 93 2.05 -2.23 5.80
C PRO A 93 3.01 -3.40 6.05
N GLY A 94 2.83 -4.12 7.15
CA GLY A 94 3.65 -5.24 7.59
C GLY A 94 3.72 -5.33 9.11
N MET A 95 4.11 -6.49 9.58
CA MET A 95 4.25 -6.80 11.01
C MET A 95 5.47 -7.70 11.23
N ASP A 96 5.84 -7.93 12.48
CA ASP A 96 6.89 -8.90 12.83
C ASP A 96 6.33 -10.33 12.79
N TRP A 97 6.73 -11.09 11.79
CA TRP A 97 6.34 -12.48 11.58
C TRP A 97 7.49 -13.47 11.87
N SER A 98 8.49 -13.04 12.63
CA SER A 98 9.73 -13.81 12.82
C SER A 98 9.57 -15.10 13.61
N THR A 99 8.55 -15.19 14.47
CA THR A 99 8.25 -16.36 15.28
C THR A 99 6.77 -16.73 15.25
N ARG A 100 6.45 -17.98 15.62
CA ARG A 100 5.06 -18.44 15.74
C ARG A 100 4.29 -17.64 16.78
N GLU A 101 4.91 -17.26 17.87
CA GLU A 101 4.31 -16.45 18.92
C GLU A 101 3.92 -15.06 18.36
N LYS A 102 4.80 -14.45 17.56
CA LYS A 102 4.52 -13.19 16.89
C LYS A 102 3.37 -13.31 15.88
N LEU A 103 3.30 -14.42 15.15
CA LEU A 103 2.16 -14.69 14.28
C LEU A 103 0.84 -14.69 15.07
N GLU A 104 0.78 -15.44 16.19
CA GLU A 104 -0.43 -15.51 17.00
C GLU A 104 -0.81 -14.16 17.62
N GLU A 105 0.16 -13.40 18.14
CA GLU A 105 -0.06 -12.05 18.67
C GLU A 105 -0.63 -11.11 17.59
N ASN A 106 -0.07 -11.13 16.38
CA ASN A 106 -0.46 -10.25 15.29
C ASN A 106 -1.85 -10.60 14.73
N ILE A 107 -2.15 -11.89 14.53
CA ILE A 107 -3.49 -12.34 14.13
C ILE A 107 -4.54 -11.94 15.18
N ALA A 108 -4.20 -12.10 16.46
CA ALA A 108 -5.09 -11.69 17.56
C ALA A 108 -5.31 -10.16 17.56
N LEU A 109 -4.27 -9.37 17.33
CA LEU A 109 -4.37 -7.91 17.23
C LEU A 109 -5.28 -7.49 16.06
N ILE A 110 -5.06 -8.03 14.86
CA ILE A 110 -5.88 -7.75 13.67
C ILE A 110 -7.35 -8.04 13.96
N ASN A 111 -7.66 -9.23 14.48
CA ASN A 111 -9.03 -9.64 14.80
C ASN A 111 -9.67 -8.81 15.92
N LYS A 112 -8.87 -8.28 16.85
CA LYS A 112 -9.34 -7.41 17.93
C LYS A 112 -9.70 -6.02 17.43
N VAL A 113 -8.82 -5.40 16.59
CA VAL A 113 -9.00 -4.00 16.18
C VAL A 113 -9.99 -3.82 15.03
N GLN A 114 -10.15 -4.83 14.20
CA GLN A 114 -11.01 -4.75 13.02
C GLN A 114 -12.46 -4.37 13.34
N PRO A 115 -13.17 -5.02 14.28
CA PRO A 115 -14.55 -4.61 14.63
C PRO A 115 -14.60 -3.19 15.21
N ILE A 116 -13.60 -2.78 15.99
CA ILE A 116 -13.53 -1.42 16.55
C ILE A 116 -13.39 -0.38 15.44
N LEU A 117 -12.53 -0.63 14.46
CA LEU A 117 -12.37 0.24 13.30
C LEU A 117 -13.66 0.29 12.46
N ALA A 118 -14.30 -0.85 12.21
CA ALA A 118 -15.54 -0.96 11.46
C ALA A 118 -16.69 -0.17 12.11
N GLU A 119 -16.85 -0.24 13.45
CA GLU A 119 -17.82 0.58 14.21
C GLU A 119 -17.56 2.08 14.05
N ASN A 120 -16.32 2.46 13.76
CA ASN A 120 -15.92 3.83 13.50
C ASN A 120 -15.93 4.23 12.01
N GLY A 121 -16.40 3.34 11.14
CA GLY A 121 -16.49 3.57 9.69
C GLY A 121 -15.13 3.51 8.97
N ILE A 122 -14.16 2.81 9.56
CA ILE A 122 -12.83 2.61 9.02
C ILE A 122 -12.66 1.12 8.68
N THR A 123 -12.24 0.85 7.45
CA THR A 123 -11.90 -0.49 6.97
C THR A 123 -10.45 -0.80 7.33
N LEU A 124 -10.19 -2.02 7.80
CA LEU A 124 -8.84 -2.53 7.99
C LEU A 124 -8.42 -3.37 6.79
N ALA A 125 -7.25 -3.07 6.23
CA ALA A 125 -6.62 -3.88 5.19
C ALA A 125 -5.18 -4.25 5.60
N TYR A 126 -4.64 -5.26 4.93
CA TYR A 126 -3.24 -5.67 5.03
C TYR A 126 -2.56 -5.51 3.67
N HIS A 127 -1.33 -5.00 3.67
CA HIS A 127 -0.48 -4.84 2.50
C HIS A 127 0.62 -5.90 2.52
N ASN A 128 0.71 -6.67 1.43
CA ASN A 128 1.68 -7.75 1.29
C ASN A 128 3.03 -7.25 0.73
N HIS A 129 4.09 -7.95 1.13
CA HIS A 129 5.38 -7.93 0.46
C HIS A 129 5.71 -9.33 -0.09
N THR A 130 6.87 -9.47 -0.70
CA THR A 130 7.31 -10.77 -1.25
C THR A 130 7.51 -11.84 -0.16
N GLY A 131 7.97 -11.44 1.03
CA GLY A 131 8.27 -12.37 2.11
C GLY A 131 7.08 -13.19 2.59
N GLU A 132 5.88 -12.61 2.56
CA GLU A 132 4.64 -13.23 3.03
C GLU A 132 4.23 -14.46 2.19
N PHE A 133 4.75 -14.59 0.97
CA PHE A 133 4.49 -15.73 0.07
C PHE A 133 5.45 -16.90 0.25
N PHE A 134 6.42 -16.81 1.16
CA PHE A 134 7.40 -17.87 1.41
C PHE A 134 7.25 -18.46 2.81
N PRO A 135 7.59 -19.77 2.96
CA PRO A 135 7.56 -20.40 4.27
C PRO A 135 8.47 -19.67 5.27
N THR A 136 7.90 -19.30 6.40
CA THR A 136 8.66 -18.84 7.56
C THR A 136 9.55 -19.97 8.11
N PRO A 137 10.52 -19.66 8.99
CA PRO A 137 11.33 -20.70 9.65
C PRO A 137 10.52 -21.74 10.44
N TYR A 138 9.29 -21.44 10.81
CA TYR A 138 8.35 -22.34 11.51
C TYR A 138 7.27 -22.93 10.59
N GLY A 139 7.35 -22.72 9.26
CA GLY A 139 6.59 -23.41 8.24
C GLY A 139 5.25 -22.76 7.86
N ALA A 140 4.91 -21.56 8.35
CA ALA A 140 3.71 -20.83 7.94
C ALA A 140 3.97 -19.99 6.67
N ILE A 141 2.96 -19.81 5.84
CA ILE A 141 2.89 -18.80 4.78
C ILE A 141 2.04 -17.66 5.33
N ILE A 142 2.62 -16.49 5.49
CA ILE A 142 1.97 -15.38 6.20
C ILE A 142 0.73 -14.89 5.44
N GLU A 143 0.80 -14.79 4.11
CA GLU A 143 -0.35 -14.38 3.32
C GLU A 143 -1.54 -15.31 3.53
N ASP A 144 -1.30 -16.63 3.54
CA ASP A 144 -2.35 -17.62 3.81
C ASP A 144 -2.93 -17.49 5.22
N GLU A 145 -2.08 -17.21 6.22
CA GLU A 145 -2.52 -17.02 7.60
C GLU A 145 -3.44 -15.80 7.74
N ILE A 146 -3.09 -14.69 7.08
CA ILE A 146 -3.91 -13.46 7.06
C ILE A 146 -5.24 -13.72 6.36
N ILE A 147 -5.21 -14.32 5.18
CA ILE A 147 -6.42 -14.62 4.38
C ILE A 147 -7.35 -15.55 5.14
N ASN A 148 -6.83 -16.61 5.75
CA ASN A 148 -7.66 -17.67 6.35
C ASN A 148 -8.08 -17.40 7.79
N ARG A 149 -7.35 -16.55 8.53
CA ARG A 149 -7.56 -16.37 9.97
C ARG A 149 -8.04 -14.96 10.38
N THR A 150 -8.13 -14.05 9.42
CA THR A 150 -8.65 -12.70 9.65
C THR A 150 -9.74 -12.36 8.64
N SER A 151 -10.49 -11.29 8.89
CA SER A 151 -11.40 -10.69 7.92
C SER A 151 -10.91 -9.32 7.43
N ALA A 152 -9.63 -8.97 7.67
CA ALA A 152 -9.00 -7.80 7.07
C ALA A 152 -9.07 -7.87 5.55
N LEU A 153 -9.38 -6.77 4.88
CA LEU A 153 -9.29 -6.70 3.45
C LEU A 153 -7.83 -6.70 3.00
N LEU A 154 -7.60 -6.80 1.69
CA LEU A 154 -6.26 -6.83 1.11
C LEU A 154 -6.01 -5.53 0.34
N GLU A 155 -4.88 -4.92 0.59
CA GLU A 155 -4.22 -4.03 -0.34
C GLU A 155 -3.13 -4.83 -1.03
N VAL A 156 -3.42 -5.30 -2.23
CA VAL A 156 -2.50 -6.19 -2.94
C VAL A 156 -1.42 -5.38 -3.65
N ASP A 157 -0.18 -5.48 -3.19
CA ASP A 157 0.95 -5.02 -4.00
C ASP A 157 1.28 -6.06 -5.06
N THR A 158 0.87 -5.77 -6.28
CA THR A 158 0.92 -6.69 -7.41
C THR A 158 2.34 -6.96 -7.88
N TRP A 159 3.29 -6.05 -7.65
CA TRP A 159 4.68 -6.31 -7.97
C TRP A 159 5.34 -7.24 -6.94
N TRP A 160 5.01 -7.10 -5.65
CA TRP A 160 5.52 -8.02 -4.64
C TRP A 160 4.99 -9.46 -4.84
N VAL A 161 3.74 -9.61 -5.30
CA VAL A 161 3.19 -10.90 -5.74
C VAL A 161 4.02 -11.46 -6.91
N TYR A 162 4.27 -10.63 -7.94
CA TYR A 162 5.06 -11.02 -9.10
C TYR A 162 6.52 -11.35 -8.73
N ASN A 163 7.16 -10.52 -7.90
CA ASN A 163 8.50 -10.77 -7.38
C ASN A 163 8.55 -12.07 -6.55
N GLY A 164 7.47 -12.43 -5.88
CA GLY A 164 7.27 -13.72 -5.21
C GLY A 164 7.18 -14.92 -6.16
N GLY A 165 7.09 -14.68 -7.46
CA GLY A 165 7.00 -15.72 -8.48
C GLY A 165 5.59 -16.18 -8.79
N MET A 166 4.58 -15.45 -8.34
CA MET A 166 3.17 -15.71 -8.60
C MET A 166 2.64 -14.82 -9.73
N ASP A 167 1.53 -15.23 -10.36
CA ASP A 167 0.81 -14.38 -11.30
C ASP A 167 -0.09 -13.41 -10.52
N PRO A 168 0.16 -12.09 -10.55
CA PRO A 168 -0.61 -11.13 -9.77
C PRO A 168 -2.06 -10.99 -10.24
N VAL A 169 -2.36 -11.23 -11.53
CA VAL A 169 -3.74 -11.19 -12.04
C VAL A 169 -4.52 -12.40 -11.54
N ALA A 170 -3.91 -13.59 -11.56
CA ALA A 170 -4.53 -14.79 -11.02
C ALA A 170 -4.78 -14.66 -9.51
N PHE A 171 -3.81 -14.14 -8.76
CA PHE A 171 -3.95 -13.87 -7.33
C PHE A 171 -5.10 -12.88 -7.06
N CYS A 172 -5.15 -11.78 -7.80
CA CYS A 172 -6.23 -10.80 -7.67
C CYS A 172 -7.60 -11.39 -8.02
N GLU A 173 -7.72 -12.23 -9.05
CA GLU A 173 -9.00 -12.86 -9.42
C GLU A 173 -9.46 -13.88 -8.37
N GLU A 174 -8.54 -14.64 -7.76
CA GLU A 174 -8.85 -15.60 -6.69
C GLU A 174 -9.39 -14.89 -5.44
N HIS A 175 -8.81 -13.73 -5.08
CA HIS A 175 -9.15 -13.02 -3.85
C HIS A 175 -9.97 -11.76 -4.05
N LYS A 176 -10.60 -11.58 -5.23
CA LYS A 176 -11.27 -10.34 -5.64
C LYS A 176 -12.27 -9.78 -4.64
N ASP A 177 -12.99 -10.64 -3.92
CA ASP A 177 -14.00 -10.24 -2.94
C ASP A 177 -13.38 -9.69 -1.63
N ARG A 178 -12.06 -9.83 -1.48
CA ARG A 178 -11.27 -9.35 -0.34
C ARG A 178 -10.40 -8.13 -0.68
N ILE A 179 -10.24 -7.80 -1.97
CA ILE A 179 -9.35 -6.71 -2.40
C ILE A 179 -10.05 -5.37 -2.21
N ARG A 180 -9.41 -4.49 -1.45
CA ARG A 180 -9.84 -3.10 -1.23
C ARG A 180 -9.25 -2.15 -2.26
N MET A 181 -7.96 -2.28 -2.51
CA MET A 181 -7.20 -1.55 -3.51
C MET A 181 -5.95 -2.34 -3.90
N ILE A 182 -5.25 -1.89 -4.93
CA ILE A 182 -3.98 -2.48 -5.33
C ILE A 182 -2.88 -1.43 -5.36
N HIS A 183 -1.65 -1.84 -5.02
CA HIS A 183 -0.47 -1.11 -5.41
C HIS A 183 -0.06 -1.51 -6.82
N LEU A 184 -0.05 -0.52 -7.71
CA LEU A 184 0.48 -0.65 -9.05
C LEU A 184 1.95 -0.22 -9.02
N LYS A 185 2.83 -1.20 -8.93
CA LYS A 185 4.27 -1.05 -8.70
C LYS A 185 5.04 -1.87 -9.71
N ASP A 186 6.24 -1.44 -10.05
CA ASP A 186 7.07 -2.09 -11.07
C ASP A 186 8.52 -2.20 -10.63
N GLY A 187 9.23 -3.15 -11.19
CA GLY A 187 10.62 -3.42 -10.85
C GLY A 187 11.22 -4.56 -11.66
N ILE A 188 12.48 -4.83 -11.37
CA ILE A 188 13.19 -6.02 -11.85
C ILE A 188 13.11 -7.08 -10.75
N PRO A 189 12.47 -8.22 -10.97
CA PRO A 189 12.31 -9.24 -9.95
C PRO A 189 13.68 -9.81 -9.55
N VAL A 190 13.80 -10.19 -8.29
CA VAL A 190 14.99 -10.90 -7.80
C VAL A 190 15.07 -12.29 -8.42
N ALA A 191 16.28 -12.81 -8.57
CA ALA A 191 16.49 -14.17 -9.05
C ALA A 191 15.77 -15.19 -8.13
N PRO A 192 15.18 -16.26 -8.68
CA PRO A 192 14.39 -17.21 -7.91
C PRO A 192 15.12 -17.78 -6.68
N GLU A 193 16.44 -17.99 -6.78
CA GLU A 193 17.28 -18.48 -5.69
C GLU A 193 17.48 -17.49 -4.52
N CYS A 194 17.17 -16.21 -4.76
CA CYS A 194 17.22 -15.14 -3.75
C CYS A 194 15.86 -14.90 -3.08
N ARG A 195 14.82 -15.62 -3.49
CA ARG A 195 13.45 -15.43 -2.98
C ARG A 195 13.24 -16.30 -1.75
N ASN A 196 13.11 -15.67 -0.62
CA ASN A 196 12.81 -16.34 0.64
C ASN A 196 12.15 -15.36 1.62
N PHE A 197 11.73 -15.85 2.78
CA PHE A 197 11.05 -15.05 3.78
C PHE A 197 11.88 -13.87 4.32
N SER A 198 13.21 -14.02 4.43
CA SER A 198 14.06 -13.04 5.15
C SER A 198 14.83 -12.10 4.25
N ASP A 199 15.29 -12.54 3.08
CA ASP A 199 16.31 -11.83 2.29
C ASP A 199 15.76 -11.22 0.99
N TRP A 200 14.46 -11.35 0.74
CA TRP A 200 13.80 -10.88 -0.47
C TRP A 200 14.03 -9.39 -0.78
N PHE A 201 14.27 -8.59 0.26
CA PHE A 201 14.44 -7.13 0.11
C PHE A 201 15.84 -6.73 -0.35
N ALA A 202 16.86 -7.52 -0.05
CA ALA A 202 18.28 -7.12 -0.23
C ALA A 202 18.69 -6.86 -1.70
N THR A 203 17.96 -7.46 -2.66
CA THR A 203 18.29 -7.39 -4.09
C THR A 203 17.20 -6.75 -4.95
N VAL A 204 16.19 -6.17 -4.30
CA VAL A 204 15.07 -5.51 -4.97
C VAL A 204 15.54 -4.30 -5.79
N LYS A 205 15.04 -4.21 -7.02
CA LYS A 205 15.28 -3.08 -7.93
C LYS A 205 13.95 -2.48 -8.39
N GLY A 206 13.42 -1.55 -7.61
CA GLY A 206 12.26 -0.76 -8.00
C GLY A 206 12.51 0.00 -9.30
N ARG A 207 11.47 0.17 -10.10
CA ARG A 207 11.45 0.93 -11.35
C ARG A 207 10.17 1.76 -11.42
N SER A 208 10.23 2.84 -12.19
CA SER A 208 9.01 3.56 -12.53
C SER A 208 8.03 2.62 -13.23
N VAL A 209 6.74 2.74 -12.91
CA VAL A 209 5.68 1.94 -13.55
C VAL A 209 5.80 2.04 -15.08
N GLY A 210 5.82 0.87 -15.73
CA GLY A 210 6.00 0.72 -17.18
C GLY A 210 7.46 0.60 -17.63
N SER A 211 8.44 0.57 -16.71
CA SER A 211 9.86 0.43 -17.05
C SER A 211 10.53 -0.79 -16.38
N GLY A 212 9.79 -1.60 -15.67
CA GLY A 212 10.20 -2.88 -15.10
C GLY A 212 9.66 -4.07 -15.89
N GLU A 213 9.50 -5.20 -15.21
CA GLU A 213 9.09 -6.48 -15.80
C GLU A 213 7.72 -6.97 -15.29
N ALA A 214 7.06 -6.24 -14.37
CA ALA A 214 5.75 -6.60 -13.88
C ALA A 214 4.69 -6.51 -14.99
N PRO A 215 3.64 -7.34 -14.97
CA PRO A 215 2.59 -7.34 -16.00
C PRO A 215 1.59 -6.18 -15.81
N ILE A 216 2.11 -4.95 -15.79
CA ILE A 216 1.38 -3.70 -15.45
C ILE A 216 0.10 -3.54 -16.28
N LEU A 217 0.14 -3.83 -17.59
CA LEU A 217 -1.03 -3.66 -18.45
C LEU A 217 -2.16 -4.62 -18.07
N ALA A 218 -1.83 -5.89 -17.81
CA ALA A 218 -2.82 -6.89 -17.42
C ALA A 218 -3.41 -6.60 -16.02
N VAL A 219 -2.58 -6.17 -15.08
CA VAL A 219 -3.03 -5.76 -13.74
C VAL A 219 -3.95 -4.54 -13.82
N ARG A 220 -3.56 -3.51 -14.60
CA ARG A 220 -4.39 -2.32 -14.81
C ARG A 220 -5.74 -2.67 -15.44
N GLU A 221 -5.76 -3.53 -16.46
CA GLU A 221 -6.98 -3.97 -17.11
C GLU A 221 -7.90 -4.70 -16.12
N TRP A 222 -7.34 -5.60 -15.32
CA TRP A 222 -8.08 -6.29 -14.27
C TRP A 222 -8.69 -5.32 -13.26
N ALA A 223 -7.90 -4.36 -12.77
CA ALA A 223 -8.37 -3.36 -11.80
C ALA A 223 -9.49 -2.48 -12.36
N LEU A 224 -9.37 -2.02 -13.60
CA LEU A 224 -10.42 -1.24 -14.27
C LEU A 224 -11.71 -2.04 -14.45
N LYS A 225 -11.61 -3.29 -14.86
CA LYS A 225 -12.76 -4.19 -15.04
C LYS A 225 -13.51 -4.42 -13.72
N ASN A 226 -12.80 -4.50 -12.61
CA ASN A 226 -13.36 -4.80 -11.29
C ASN A 226 -13.65 -3.54 -10.45
N GLY A 227 -13.34 -2.33 -10.96
CA GLY A 227 -13.56 -1.08 -10.23
C GLY A 227 -12.67 -0.90 -9.00
N VAL A 228 -11.48 -1.52 -9.02
CA VAL A 228 -10.51 -1.48 -7.91
C VAL A 228 -9.60 -0.26 -8.08
N LEU A 229 -9.41 0.51 -7.01
CA LEU A 229 -8.52 1.65 -6.99
C LEU A 229 -7.06 1.21 -7.17
N MET A 230 -6.35 1.89 -8.06
CA MET A 230 -4.91 1.72 -8.28
C MET A 230 -4.15 2.84 -7.58
N VAL A 231 -3.35 2.49 -6.60
CA VAL A 231 -2.41 3.38 -5.91
C VAL A 231 -1.02 3.06 -6.43
N ILE A 232 -0.35 4.05 -7.03
CA ILE A 232 1.01 3.88 -7.53
C ILE A 232 1.97 3.90 -6.34
N GLU A 233 2.91 2.96 -6.32
CA GLU A 233 4.06 3.01 -5.45
C GLU A 233 5.34 2.79 -6.24
N SER A 234 6.40 3.54 -5.92
CA SER A 234 7.71 3.35 -6.50
C SER A 234 8.79 3.51 -5.43
N GLU A 235 9.75 2.60 -5.42
CA GLU A 235 10.84 2.61 -4.44
C GLU A 235 12.20 2.96 -5.03
N GLY A 236 12.26 3.24 -6.33
CA GLY A 236 13.53 3.47 -7.03
C GLY A 236 14.23 4.77 -6.64
N LEU A 237 13.49 5.84 -6.34
CA LEU A 237 14.03 7.19 -6.11
C LEU A 237 15.04 7.63 -7.19
N ASP A 238 14.78 7.30 -8.45
CA ASP A 238 15.71 7.51 -9.54
C ASP A 238 15.30 8.71 -10.42
N PRO A 239 16.02 9.83 -10.39
CA PRO A 239 17.03 10.23 -9.41
C PRO A 239 16.44 10.77 -8.12
N THR A 240 15.13 11.05 -8.06
CA THR A 240 14.34 11.51 -6.90
C THR A 240 12.92 10.95 -6.95
N GLY A 241 12.25 10.88 -5.80
CA GLY A 241 10.85 10.44 -5.71
C GLY A 241 9.92 11.21 -6.65
N PRO A 242 9.89 12.57 -6.64
CA PRO A 242 9.04 13.34 -7.54
C PRO A 242 9.26 13.07 -9.03
N GLN A 243 10.51 12.93 -9.46
CA GLN A 243 10.80 12.64 -10.86
C GLN A 243 10.35 11.24 -11.26
N GLU A 244 10.49 10.28 -10.35
CA GLU A 244 10.10 8.90 -10.58
C GLU A 244 8.57 8.75 -10.67
N VAL A 245 7.84 9.27 -9.70
CA VAL A 245 6.37 9.18 -9.72
C VAL A 245 5.77 10.03 -10.84
N GLY A 246 6.46 11.11 -11.26
CA GLY A 246 6.12 11.87 -12.46
C GLY A 246 6.16 11.03 -13.73
N ARG A 247 7.20 10.17 -13.89
CA ARG A 247 7.27 9.22 -15.01
C ARG A 247 6.17 8.17 -14.94
N CYS A 248 5.88 7.65 -13.74
CA CYS A 248 4.82 6.66 -13.55
C CYS A 248 3.47 7.18 -14.07
N ILE A 249 3.06 8.37 -13.63
CA ILE A 249 1.76 8.93 -14.04
C ILE A 249 1.75 9.31 -15.51
N GLN A 250 2.87 9.81 -16.06
CA GLN A 250 2.98 10.11 -17.49
C GLN A 250 2.80 8.85 -18.34
N PHE A 251 3.46 7.75 -18.00
CA PHE A 251 3.27 6.47 -18.69
C PHE A 251 1.80 6.02 -18.64
N LEU A 252 1.19 6.01 -17.46
CA LEU A 252 -0.20 5.57 -17.30
C LEU A 252 -1.19 6.45 -18.09
N ARG A 253 -0.90 7.75 -18.23
CA ARG A 253 -1.69 8.68 -19.06
C ARG A 253 -1.62 8.38 -20.56
N THR A 254 -0.59 7.68 -21.02
CA THR A 254 -0.54 7.21 -22.43
C THR A 254 -1.49 6.06 -22.71
N LEU A 255 -2.01 5.41 -21.65
CA LEU A 255 -2.93 4.28 -21.73
C LEU A 255 -4.42 4.68 -21.56
N ASP A 256 -4.68 5.93 -21.19
CA ASP A 256 -6.03 6.52 -21.04
C ASP A 256 -6.53 7.00 -22.44
#